data_0d5bb75f3e64b8ec0fc13d8502d126cd
#
_entry.id   0d5bb75f3e64b8ec0fc13d8502d126cd
#
_cell.length_a   1.000
_cell.length_b   1.000
_cell.length_c   1.000
_cell.angle_alpha   90.00
_cell.angle_beta   90.00
_cell.angle_gamma   90.00
#
_symmetry.space_group_name_H-M   'P 1'
#
loop_
_entity.id
_entity.type
_entity.pdbx_description
1 polymer ?
#
loop_
_entity_poly.entity_id
_entity_poly.type
_entity_poly.pdbx_seq_one_letter_code
_entity_poly.pdbx_strand_id
1 'polypeptide(L)'
;TNRYYWIHNAFSSTYEAYIKKAVSQWVHTTDSLGVTTPISIKKTSTRSKSVFDFLKGTLDVGVLGQTSFYKHGGTLLKLNKKGALSKNYSYAYIKLDTSTLNSIPAAQRQATCAHELGHAMGLSHHMISSSIMCQYGDGRNAKRASKNDLKAINHLYK
;
A
#
# COMPACT_ATOMS: atom_id res chain seq x y z
N THR A 1 -4.35 -13.51 13.40
CA THR A 1 -3.04 -14.04 12.96
C THR A 1 -2.11 -12.86 12.70
N ASN A 2 -0.94 -12.81 13.37
CA ASN A 2 0.08 -11.80 13.13
C ASN A 2 0.61 -11.97 11.70
N ARG A 3 0.49 -10.92 10.89
CA ARG A 3 1.08 -10.85 9.56
C ARG A 3 2.27 -9.91 9.60
N TYR A 4 3.20 -10.08 8.64
CA TYR A 4 4.43 -9.30 8.60
C TYR A 4 4.59 -8.63 7.25
N TYR A 5 5.25 -7.47 7.24
CA TYR A 5 5.78 -6.83 6.05
C TYR A 5 7.30 -6.73 6.12
N TRP A 6 7.92 -6.70 4.97
CA TRP A 6 9.36 -6.59 4.82
C TRP A 6 9.71 -5.42 3.91
N ILE A 7 10.80 -4.74 4.22
CA ILE A 7 11.30 -3.60 3.46
C ILE A 7 12.71 -3.93 2.96
N HIS A 8 12.92 -3.86 1.66
CA HIS A 8 14.23 -4.10 1.05
C HIS A 8 15.26 -3.07 1.52
N ASN A 9 16.48 -3.50 1.77
CA ASN A 9 17.58 -2.68 2.28
C ASN A 9 18.10 -1.62 1.29
N ALA A 10 17.67 -1.64 0.03
CA ALA A 10 17.98 -0.60 -0.96
C ALA A 10 17.21 0.72 -0.73
N PHE A 11 16.19 0.74 0.14
CA PHE A 11 15.51 1.97 0.51
C PHE A 11 16.38 2.81 1.45
N SER A 12 16.36 4.14 1.24
CA SER A 12 16.92 5.08 2.22
C SER A 12 16.10 5.08 3.51
N SER A 13 16.69 5.60 4.60
CA SER A 13 15.98 5.78 5.88
C SER A 13 14.73 6.64 5.74
N THR A 14 14.74 7.62 4.84
CA THR A 14 13.58 8.47 4.53
C THR A 14 12.42 7.66 3.96
N TYR A 15 12.67 6.81 2.96
CA TYR A 15 11.62 5.96 2.38
C TYR A 15 11.16 4.87 3.35
N GLU A 16 12.08 4.32 4.13
CA GLU A 16 11.69 3.40 5.20
C GLU A 16 10.74 4.06 6.20
N ALA A 17 10.98 5.33 6.56
CA ALA A 17 10.09 6.11 7.42
C ALA A 17 8.72 6.34 6.77
N TYR A 18 8.66 6.66 5.47
CA TYR A 18 7.39 6.78 4.74
C TYR A 18 6.58 5.48 4.76
N ILE A 19 7.24 4.35 4.50
CA ILE A 19 6.59 3.04 4.52
C ILE A 19 6.06 2.72 5.92
N LYS A 20 6.86 2.89 6.96
CA LYS A 20 6.43 2.66 8.35
C LYS A 20 5.24 3.52 8.74
N LYS A 21 5.25 4.80 8.35
CA LYS A 21 4.13 5.71 8.62
C LYS A 21 2.89 5.32 7.81
N ALA A 22 3.04 4.90 6.55
CA ALA A 22 1.94 4.36 5.76
C ALA A 22 1.29 3.14 6.44
N VAL A 23 2.10 2.19 6.91
CA VAL A 23 1.61 1.02 7.65
C VAL A 23 0.82 1.45 8.88
N SER A 24 1.35 2.37 9.69
CA SER A 24 0.69 2.83 10.92
C SER A 24 -0.70 3.47 10.67
N GLN A 25 -0.90 4.06 9.50
CA GLN A 25 -2.18 4.65 9.10
C GLN A 25 -3.28 3.61 8.82
N TRP A 26 -2.93 2.39 8.48
CA TRP A 26 -3.86 1.31 8.18
C TRP A 26 -4.05 0.33 9.32
N VAL A 27 -3.12 0.29 10.27
CA VAL A 27 -3.07 -0.73 11.31
C VAL A 27 -3.84 -0.31 12.54
N HIS A 28 -4.71 -1.18 12.99
CA HIS A 28 -5.34 -1.32 14.30
C HIS A 28 -5.98 -0.07 14.90
N THR A 29 -5.26 1.00 15.13
CA THR A 29 -5.79 2.26 15.63
C THR A 29 -5.56 3.36 14.63
N THR A 30 -6.50 4.24 14.55
CA THR A 30 -6.50 5.32 13.59
C THR A 30 -6.50 6.67 14.25
N ASP A 31 -5.92 6.70 15.43
CA ASP A 31 -5.66 7.94 16.16
C ASP A 31 -6.88 8.91 16.14
N SER A 32 -6.66 10.10 15.62
CA SER A 32 -7.68 11.17 15.54
C SER A 32 -8.88 10.87 14.63
N LEU A 33 -8.84 9.81 13.80
CA LEU A 33 -9.95 9.51 12.89
C LEU A 33 -11.07 8.70 13.55
N GLY A 34 -10.82 8.11 14.71
CA GLY A 34 -11.82 7.36 15.46
C GLY A 34 -12.35 6.11 14.76
N VAL A 35 -11.56 5.51 13.86
CA VAL A 35 -11.88 4.25 13.18
C VAL A 35 -10.80 3.23 13.50
N THR A 36 -11.19 2.09 14.07
CA THR A 36 -10.29 0.96 14.29
C THR A 36 -10.42 -0.04 13.15
N THR A 37 -9.30 -0.56 12.66
CA THR A 37 -9.27 -1.62 11.64
C THR A 37 -8.85 -2.95 12.25
N PRO A 38 -9.24 -4.10 11.68
CA PRO A 38 -8.81 -5.42 12.13
C PRO A 38 -7.39 -5.76 11.63
N ILE A 39 -6.74 -4.84 10.95
CA ILE A 39 -5.41 -5.08 10.36
C ILE A 39 -4.34 -5.08 11.45
N SER A 40 -3.56 -6.15 11.49
CA SER A 40 -2.39 -6.29 12.37
C SER A 40 -1.20 -6.76 11.55
N ILE A 41 -0.31 -5.84 11.22
CA ILE A 41 0.90 -6.10 10.43
C ILE A 41 2.10 -5.55 11.17
N LYS A 42 3.16 -6.33 11.30
CA LYS A 42 4.40 -5.93 11.96
C LYS A 42 5.58 -6.04 10.99
N LYS A 43 6.57 -5.18 11.17
CA LYS A 43 7.82 -5.29 10.40
C LYS A 43 8.57 -6.56 10.79
N THR A 44 9.15 -7.23 9.78
CA THR A 44 10.09 -8.34 9.98
C THR A 44 11.40 -8.06 9.26
N SER A 45 12.50 -8.57 9.81
CA SER A 45 13.80 -8.63 9.13
C SER A 45 13.94 -9.88 8.24
N THR A 46 13.06 -10.86 8.41
CA THR A 46 13.08 -12.14 7.69
C THR A 46 12.05 -12.13 6.57
N ARG A 47 12.49 -11.94 5.32
CA ARG A 47 11.63 -11.83 4.15
C ARG A 47 10.66 -13.01 3.99
N SER A 48 11.13 -14.23 4.25
CA SER A 48 10.28 -15.43 4.11
C SER A 48 9.06 -15.48 5.04
N LYS A 49 9.00 -14.62 6.07
CA LYS A 49 7.85 -14.48 6.98
C LYS A 49 6.85 -13.42 6.54
N SER A 50 7.20 -12.59 5.55
CA SER A 50 6.35 -11.48 5.13
C SER A 50 5.24 -11.93 4.20
N VAL A 51 4.14 -11.18 4.22
CA VAL A 51 3.04 -11.28 3.25
C VAL A 51 2.97 -10.06 2.34
N PHE A 52 3.65 -8.98 2.71
CA PHE A 52 3.83 -7.76 1.91
C PHE A 52 5.30 -7.39 1.86
N ASP A 53 5.88 -7.35 0.67
CA ASP A 53 7.25 -6.89 0.46
C ASP A 53 7.25 -5.53 -0.23
N PHE A 54 8.01 -4.59 0.33
CA PHE A 54 8.32 -3.33 -0.30
C PHE A 54 9.68 -3.40 -0.99
N LEU A 55 9.70 -3.17 -2.29
CA LEU A 55 10.91 -3.19 -3.11
C LEU A 55 11.05 -1.91 -3.91
N LYS A 56 12.31 -1.52 -4.10
CA LYS A 56 12.70 -0.40 -4.95
C LYS A 56 12.91 -0.91 -6.38
N GLY A 57 12.41 -0.17 -7.36
CA GLY A 57 12.65 -0.53 -8.77
C GLY A 57 12.13 0.52 -9.73
N THR A 58 12.50 0.38 -10.98
CA THR A 58 12.01 1.22 -12.07
C THR A 58 10.66 0.72 -12.54
N LEU A 59 9.75 1.66 -12.78
CA LEU A 59 8.42 1.43 -13.33
C LEU A 59 8.25 2.19 -14.64
N ASP A 60 7.13 2.01 -15.32
CA ASP A 60 6.80 2.74 -16.53
C ASP A 60 6.71 4.24 -16.26
N VAL A 61 6.88 5.05 -17.30
CA VAL A 61 6.86 6.51 -17.19
C VAL A 61 5.58 7.00 -16.50
N GLY A 62 5.74 7.79 -15.45
CA GLY A 62 4.64 8.35 -14.67
C GLY A 62 4.06 7.43 -13.60
N VAL A 63 4.49 6.18 -13.52
CA VAL A 63 4.06 5.23 -12.48
C VAL A 63 4.94 5.38 -11.25
N LEU A 64 4.34 5.77 -10.13
CA LEU A 64 5.02 6.05 -8.86
C LEU A 64 5.23 4.78 -8.01
N GLY A 65 4.24 3.90 -8.05
CA GLY A 65 4.21 2.63 -7.35
C GLY A 65 3.33 1.62 -8.07
N GLN A 66 3.54 0.34 -7.78
CA GLN A 66 2.76 -0.76 -8.34
C GLN A 66 2.69 -1.91 -7.36
N THR A 67 1.49 -2.40 -7.12
CA THR A 67 1.24 -3.58 -6.29
C THR A 67 0.87 -4.77 -7.16
N SER A 68 1.59 -5.87 -6.99
CA SER A 68 1.36 -7.14 -7.67
C SER A 68 1.01 -8.22 -6.65
N PHE A 69 0.17 -9.17 -7.05
CA PHE A 69 -0.41 -10.17 -6.15
C PHE A 69 -0.08 -11.58 -6.62
N TYR A 70 0.19 -12.45 -5.66
CA TYR A 70 0.57 -13.83 -5.94
C TYR A 70 -0.20 -14.82 -5.08
N LYS A 71 -0.46 -16.00 -5.64
CA LYS A 71 -0.87 -17.20 -4.88
C LYS A 71 0.34 -17.96 -4.33
N HIS A 72 0.09 -18.88 -3.43
CA HIS A 72 1.08 -19.90 -3.07
C HIS A 72 1.63 -20.57 -4.33
N GLY A 73 2.94 -20.79 -4.36
CA GLY A 73 3.65 -21.32 -5.51
C GLY A 73 4.10 -20.25 -6.52
N GLY A 74 3.91 -18.95 -6.24
CA GLY A 74 4.46 -17.85 -7.03
C GLY A 74 3.65 -17.48 -8.27
N THR A 75 2.40 -17.96 -8.40
CA THR A 75 1.54 -17.59 -9.54
C THR A 75 1.06 -16.15 -9.41
N LEU A 76 1.41 -15.30 -10.39
CA LEU A 76 0.93 -13.94 -10.53
C LEU A 76 -0.58 -13.91 -10.80
N LEU A 77 -1.31 -13.12 -10.03
CA LEU A 77 -2.74 -12.89 -10.22
C LEU A 77 -2.97 -11.67 -11.11
N LYS A 78 -3.83 -11.81 -12.11
CA LYS A 78 -4.24 -10.69 -12.95
C LYS A 78 -5.36 -9.91 -12.27
N LEU A 79 -5.26 -8.58 -12.35
CA LEU A 79 -6.33 -7.67 -11.95
C LEU A 79 -7.39 -7.60 -13.05
N ASN A 80 -8.64 -7.34 -12.67
CA ASN A 80 -9.68 -7.02 -13.63
C ASN A 80 -9.47 -5.60 -14.22
N LYS A 81 -10.33 -5.20 -15.17
CA LYS A 81 -10.24 -3.87 -15.82
C LYS A 81 -10.37 -2.68 -14.85
N LYS A 82 -10.89 -2.90 -13.63
CA LYS A 82 -11.02 -1.88 -12.57
C LYS A 82 -9.85 -1.90 -11.57
N GLY A 83 -8.80 -2.70 -11.83
CA GLY A 83 -7.67 -2.83 -10.92
C GLY A 83 -7.96 -3.64 -9.66
N ALA A 84 -9.05 -4.41 -9.65
CA ALA A 84 -9.43 -5.22 -8.50
C ALA A 84 -9.10 -6.69 -8.71
N LEU A 85 -8.81 -7.39 -7.61
CA LEU A 85 -8.64 -8.84 -7.59
C LEU A 85 -10.00 -9.53 -7.60
N SER A 86 -10.10 -10.61 -8.37
CA SER A 86 -11.25 -11.51 -8.39
C SER A 86 -11.07 -12.75 -7.52
N LYS A 87 -9.89 -12.93 -6.93
CA LYS A 87 -9.51 -14.13 -6.16
C LYS A 87 -8.67 -13.76 -4.95
N ASN A 88 -8.73 -14.59 -3.92
CA ASN A 88 -7.83 -14.45 -2.77
C ASN A 88 -6.37 -14.63 -3.17
N TYR A 89 -5.49 -13.88 -2.55
CA TYR A 89 -4.04 -13.91 -2.73
C TYR A 89 -3.36 -14.26 -1.41
N SER A 90 -2.11 -14.69 -1.50
CA SER A 90 -1.31 -15.11 -0.34
C SER A 90 -0.20 -14.11 -0.04
N TYR A 91 0.22 -13.34 -1.03
CA TYR A 91 1.37 -12.46 -0.98
C TYR A 91 1.20 -11.27 -1.93
N ALA A 92 1.61 -10.09 -1.50
CA ALA A 92 1.66 -8.90 -2.33
C ALA A 92 3.08 -8.32 -2.39
N TYR A 93 3.45 -7.87 -3.56
CA TYR A 93 4.73 -7.26 -3.89
C TYR A 93 4.50 -5.80 -4.24
N ILE A 94 5.04 -4.88 -3.45
CA ILE A 94 4.86 -3.45 -3.61
C ILE A 94 6.18 -2.86 -4.14
N LYS A 95 6.21 -2.50 -5.40
CA LYS A 95 7.35 -1.83 -6.03
C LYS A 95 7.14 -0.32 -5.99
N LEU A 96 8.15 0.42 -5.54
CA LEU A 96 8.19 1.88 -5.52
C LEU A 96 9.32 2.37 -6.42
N ASP A 97 9.01 3.26 -7.35
CA ASP A 97 10.00 3.97 -8.16
C ASP A 97 10.44 5.24 -7.44
N THR A 98 11.48 5.14 -6.63
CA THR A 98 11.97 6.27 -5.83
C THR A 98 12.55 7.40 -6.68
N SER A 99 13.00 7.11 -7.89
CA SER A 99 13.47 8.14 -8.83
C SER A 99 12.31 9.04 -9.24
N THR A 100 11.22 8.45 -9.71
CA THR A 100 10.01 9.18 -10.09
C THR A 100 9.34 9.83 -8.87
N LEU A 101 9.27 9.13 -7.74
CA LEU A 101 8.73 9.67 -6.49
C LEU A 101 9.46 10.93 -6.00
N ASN A 102 10.77 11.02 -6.21
CA ASN A 102 11.54 12.19 -5.80
C ASN A 102 11.16 13.49 -6.55
N SER A 103 10.45 13.38 -7.66
CA SER A 103 9.94 14.55 -8.42
C SER A 103 8.65 15.14 -7.86
N ILE A 104 8.00 14.49 -6.89
CA ILE A 104 6.75 14.96 -6.29
C ILE A 104 6.95 15.36 -4.81
N PRO A 105 6.03 16.17 -4.23
CA PRO A 105 6.14 16.61 -2.84
C PRO A 105 6.24 15.45 -1.83
N ALA A 106 7.02 15.62 -0.79
CA ALA A 106 7.28 14.60 0.24
C ALA A 106 6.00 13.99 0.84
N ALA A 107 4.98 14.82 1.10
CA ALA A 107 3.69 14.35 1.60
C ALA A 107 2.99 13.38 0.62
N GLN A 108 3.16 13.59 -0.69
CA GLN A 108 2.61 12.71 -1.73
C GLN A 108 3.46 11.47 -1.95
N ARG A 109 4.76 11.51 -1.69
CA ARG A 109 5.62 10.30 -1.67
C ARG A 109 5.13 9.32 -0.61
N GLN A 110 4.88 9.82 0.60
CA GLN A 110 4.33 9.02 1.67
C GLN A 110 2.91 8.54 1.37
N ALA A 111 2.07 9.41 0.81
CA ALA A 111 0.71 9.06 0.39
C ALA A 111 0.72 7.92 -0.65
N THR A 112 1.72 7.89 -1.55
CA THR A 112 1.88 6.78 -2.50
C THR A 112 2.20 5.46 -1.79
N CYS A 113 3.05 5.47 -0.77
CA CYS A 113 3.28 4.26 0.04
C CYS A 113 1.98 3.75 0.69
N ALA A 114 1.14 4.66 1.20
CA ALA A 114 -0.15 4.30 1.78
C ALA A 114 -1.16 3.80 0.73
N HIS A 115 -1.15 4.38 -0.46
CA HIS A 115 -1.97 3.98 -1.60
C HIS A 115 -1.66 2.53 -2.03
N GLU A 116 -0.38 2.24 -2.27
CA GLU A 116 0.04 0.89 -2.67
C GLU A 116 -0.25 -0.16 -1.59
N LEU A 117 -0.09 0.21 -0.32
CA LEU A 117 -0.48 -0.67 0.79
C LEU A 117 -1.99 -0.90 0.85
N GLY A 118 -2.80 0.09 0.49
CA GLY A 118 -4.26 -0.05 0.32
C GLY A 118 -4.60 -1.10 -0.75
N HIS A 119 -3.90 -1.08 -1.89
CA HIS A 119 -4.02 -2.14 -2.89
C HIS A 119 -3.62 -3.51 -2.31
N ALA A 120 -2.49 -3.58 -1.61
CA ALA A 120 -2.02 -4.83 -1.00
C ALA A 120 -3.02 -5.42 -0.01
N MET A 121 -3.90 -4.61 0.55
CA MET A 121 -5.01 -5.06 1.42
C MET A 121 -6.32 -5.31 0.67
N GLY A 122 -6.37 -5.13 -0.64
CA GLY A 122 -7.52 -5.47 -1.48
C GLY A 122 -8.36 -4.29 -1.97
N LEU A 123 -7.98 -3.04 -1.69
CA LEU A 123 -8.69 -1.87 -2.20
C LEU A 123 -8.34 -1.60 -3.66
N SER A 124 -9.33 -1.20 -4.46
CA SER A 124 -9.15 -0.72 -5.82
C SER A 124 -9.04 0.80 -5.87
N HIS A 125 -8.74 1.35 -7.06
CA HIS A 125 -8.72 2.80 -7.26
C HIS A 125 -10.07 3.44 -6.97
N HIS A 126 -10.03 4.68 -6.50
CA HIS A 126 -11.19 5.51 -6.24
C HIS A 126 -10.99 6.90 -6.88
N MET A 127 -12.04 7.49 -7.45
CA MET A 127 -11.94 8.78 -8.17
C MET A 127 -12.08 10.00 -7.27
N ILE A 128 -12.41 9.84 -5.98
CA ILE A 128 -12.51 10.97 -5.05
C ILE A 128 -11.12 11.38 -4.58
N SER A 129 -10.72 12.62 -4.84
CA SER A 129 -9.38 13.15 -4.54
C SER A 129 -8.99 13.10 -3.04
N SER A 130 -9.96 13.09 -2.13
CA SER A 130 -9.76 12.94 -0.68
C SER A 130 -9.59 11.49 -0.21
N SER A 131 -9.76 10.51 -1.09
CA SER A 131 -9.40 9.11 -0.83
C SER A 131 -7.92 8.87 -1.09
N ILE A 132 -7.25 8.10 -0.23
CA ILE A 132 -5.88 7.67 -0.49
C ILE A 132 -5.82 6.74 -1.72
N MET A 133 -6.92 6.09 -2.07
CA MET A 133 -7.01 5.21 -3.24
C MET A 133 -7.24 5.96 -4.56
N CYS A 134 -7.35 7.29 -4.56
CA CYS A 134 -7.25 8.10 -5.76
C CYS A 134 -5.81 8.11 -6.26
N GLN A 135 -5.62 8.00 -7.58
CA GLN A 135 -4.28 8.08 -8.17
C GLN A 135 -3.75 9.53 -8.06
N TYR A 136 -2.44 9.68 -7.90
CA TYR A 136 -1.81 11.00 -7.86
C TYR A 136 -2.09 11.80 -9.15
N GLY A 137 -1.97 11.14 -10.32
CA GLY A 137 -2.25 11.73 -11.61
C GLY A 137 -3.71 12.16 -11.81
N ASP A 138 -4.65 11.60 -11.07
CA ASP A 138 -6.08 11.94 -11.07
C ASP A 138 -6.43 13.02 -10.03
N GLY A 139 -5.42 13.70 -9.47
CA GLY A 139 -5.60 14.82 -8.56
C GLY A 139 -5.76 14.45 -7.09
N ARG A 140 -5.21 13.31 -6.65
CA ARG A 140 -5.22 12.95 -5.24
C ARG A 140 -4.65 14.08 -4.37
N ASN A 141 -5.45 14.57 -3.43
CA ASN A 141 -5.03 15.51 -2.40
C ASN A 141 -4.88 14.85 -1.02
N ALA A 142 -5.39 13.64 -0.85
CA ALA A 142 -5.20 12.85 0.36
C ALA A 142 -3.71 12.60 0.62
N LYS A 143 -3.30 12.73 1.88
CA LYS A 143 -1.92 12.49 2.35
C LYS A 143 -1.83 11.29 3.29
N ARG A 144 -2.97 10.72 3.64
CA ARG A 144 -3.13 9.53 4.46
C ARG A 144 -4.43 8.82 4.14
N ALA A 145 -4.58 7.57 4.59
CA ALA A 145 -5.87 6.88 4.57
C ALA A 145 -6.94 7.73 5.28
N SER A 146 -8.03 8.00 4.57
CA SER A 146 -9.18 8.73 5.12
C SER A 146 -10.06 7.83 5.98
N LYS A 147 -10.98 8.42 6.73
CA LYS A 147 -11.98 7.66 7.49
C LYS A 147 -12.78 6.69 6.61
N ASN A 148 -13.09 7.08 5.38
CA ASN A 148 -13.81 6.22 4.45
C ASN A 148 -12.94 5.09 3.88
N ASP A 149 -11.65 5.34 3.63
CA ASP A 149 -10.71 4.30 3.23
C ASP A 149 -10.59 3.21 4.33
N LEU A 150 -10.51 3.63 5.61
CA LEU A 150 -10.46 2.71 6.75
C LEU A 150 -11.76 1.93 6.93
N LYS A 151 -12.92 2.56 6.71
CA LYS A 151 -14.22 1.85 6.72
C LYS A 151 -14.32 0.84 5.59
N ALA A 152 -13.73 1.12 4.42
CA ALA A 152 -13.67 0.16 3.33
C ALA A 152 -12.86 -1.09 3.71
N ILE A 153 -11.72 -0.92 4.40
CA ILE A 153 -10.97 -2.04 4.98
C ILE A 153 -11.84 -2.83 5.97
N ASN A 154 -12.56 -2.16 6.87
CA ASN A 154 -13.44 -2.82 7.83
C ASN A 154 -14.56 -3.62 7.14
N HIS A 155 -14.99 -3.16 5.98
CA HIS A 155 -15.98 -3.92 5.17
C HIS A 155 -15.40 -5.17 4.54
N LEU A 156 -14.15 -5.11 4.05
CA LEU A 156 -13.48 -6.26 3.42
C LEU A 156 -13.08 -7.36 4.41
N TYR A 157 -12.79 -7.01 5.66
CA TYR A 157 -12.24 -7.92 6.65
C TYR A 157 -13.19 -8.20 7.81
N LYS A 158 -14.50 -8.14 7.54
CA LYS A 158 -15.56 -8.52 8.49
C LYS A 158 -15.57 -10.03 8.78
#